data_a0a02b953504194b73bc3ca1ba4672a4
#
_entry.id   a0a02b953504194b73bc3ca1ba4672a4
#
_cell.length_a   1.000
_cell.length_b   1.000
_cell.length_c   1.000
_cell.angle_alpha   90.00
_cell.angle_beta   90.00
_cell.angle_gamma   90.00
#
_symmetry.space_group_name_H-M   'P 1'
#
loop_
_entity.id
_entity.type
_entity.pdbx_description
1 polymer ?
#
loop_
_entity_poly.entity_id
_entity_poly.type
_entity_poly.pdbx_seq_one_letter_code
_entity_poly.pdbx_strand_id
1 'polypeptide(L)'
;MESVQKLTHIEHVLKRPDSYVGPVDSTTESYWVLDGTCFKKKTLKYSPALLKIFDEILVNAIDRNSLHPKAVTSIGVSIDKEAGSVTIENNGPLGGISVKMHEKEGVWNPELVFGHLLTSTNYDDTQKRLVGGRNGYGAKLTNIYSSSFA
;
A
#
# COMPACT_ATOMS: atom_id res chain seq x y z
N MET A 1 -38.95 -3.68 11.85
CA MET A 1 -37.90 -2.67 11.57
C MET A 1 -36.61 -3.39 11.32
N GLU A 2 -35.98 -3.19 10.16
CA GLU A 2 -34.63 -3.67 9.92
C GLU A 2 -33.68 -2.98 10.90
N SER A 3 -32.82 -3.77 11.57
CA SER A 3 -31.87 -3.24 12.55
C SER A 3 -30.70 -2.59 11.80
N VAL A 4 -30.54 -1.29 11.95
CA VAL A 4 -29.35 -0.57 11.47
C VAL A 4 -28.14 -1.03 12.27
N GLN A 5 -27.06 -1.45 11.58
CA GLN A 5 -25.80 -1.87 12.19
C GLN A 5 -24.75 -0.77 12.03
N LYS A 6 -23.99 -0.51 13.10
CA LYS A 6 -22.79 0.33 13.08
C LYS A 6 -21.56 -0.59 13.07
N LEU A 7 -20.65 -0.34 12.16
CA LEU A 7 -19.38 -1.06 12.04
C LEU A 7 -18.22 -0.14 12.45
N THR A 8 -17.15 -0.71 12.94
CA THR A 8 -15.84 -0.03 13.01
C THR A 8 -15.27 0.16 11.61
N HIS A 9 -14.27 1.04 11.44
CA HIS A 9 -13.62 1.24 10.14
C HIS A 9 -13.01 -0.06 9.61
N ILE A 10 -12.33 -0.84 10.44
CA ILE A 10 -11.70 -2.12 10.03
C ILE A 10 -12.76 -3.13 9.59
N GLU A 11 -13.84 -3.29 10.36
CA GLU A 11 -14.95 -4.16 9.98
C GLU A 11 -15.59 -3.72 8.65
N HIS A 12 -15.72 -2.41 8.42
CA HIS A 12 -16.25 -1.90 7.17
C HIS A 12 -15.30 -2.19 5.99
N VAL A 13 -14.00 -2.00 6.16
CA VAL A 13 -12.97 -2.32 5.15
C VAL A 13 -13.07 -3.80 4.76
N LEU A 14 -13.09 -4.70 5.74
CA LEU A 14 -13.18 -6.15 5.50
C LEU A 14 -14.52 -6.58 4.87
N LYS A 15 -15.61 -5.89 5.20
CA LYS A 15 -16.96 -6.21 4.70
C LYS A 15 -17.26 -5.61 3.33
N ARG A 16 -16.55 -4.56 2.94
CA ARG A 16 -16.75 -3.81 1.68
C ARG A 16 -15.41 -3.54 0.97
N PRO A 17 -14.67 -4.60 0.59
CA PRO A 17 -13.34 -4.46 -0.04
C PRO A 17 -13.39 -3.63 -1.33
N ASP A 18 -14.44 -3.75 -2.12
CA ASP A 18 -14.66 -3.02 -3.37
C ASP A 18 -14.63 -1.50 -3.20
N SER A 19 -15.01 -0.97 -2.02
CA SER A 19 -14.95 0.46 -1.70
C SER A 19 -13.53 0.96 -1.40
N TYR A 20 -12.55 0.07 -1.16
CA TYR A 20 -11.19 0.42 -0.72
C TYR A 20 -10.09 -0.08 -1.63
N VAL A 21 -10.17 -1.35 -2.02
CA VAL A 21 -9.11 -2.03 -2.79
C VAL A 21 -9.59 -2.54 -4.14
N GLY A 22 -10.89 -2.44 -4.41
CA GLY A 22 -11.51 -2.97 -5.62
C GLY A 22 -11.97 -4.42 -5.47
N PRO A 23 -12.43 -5.04 -6.56
CA PRO A 23 -12.95 -6.40 -6.55
C PRO A 23 -11.93 -7.42 -6.07
N VAL A 24 -12.35 -8.29 -5.15
CA VAL A 24 -11.52 -9.40 -4.64
C VAL A 24 -11.49 -10.55 -5.66
N ASP A 25 -12.62 -10.78 -6.33
CA ASP A 25 -12.73 -11.81 -7.36
C ASP A 25 -11.81 -11.52 -8.55
N SER A 26 -11.29 -12.60 -9.13
CA SER A 26 -10.43 -12.48 -10.30
C SER A 26 -11.19 -11.96 -11.51
N THR A 27 -10.64 -10.96 -12.15
CA THR A 27 -11.07 -10.46 -13.47
C THR A 27 -10.10 -10.87 -14.56
N THR A 28 -10.55 -10.84 -15.81
CA THR A 28 -9.72 -11.15 -16.99
C THR A 28 -9.70 -9.93 -17.90
N GLU A 29 -8.52 -9.33 -18.02
CA GLU A 29 -8.32 -8.11 -18.80
C GLU A 29 -7.04 -8.16 -19.62
N SER A 30 -6.94 -7.28 -20.62
CA SER A 30 -5.77 -7.18 -21.48
C SER A 30 -4.87 -6.03 -21.08
N TYR A 31 -3.64 -6.34 -20.70
CA TYR A 31 -2.62 -5.38 -20.29
C TYR A 31 -1.38 -5.44 -21.17
N TRP A 32 -0.67 -4.33 -21.23
CA TRP A 32 0.68 -4.30 -21.74
C TRP A 32 1.63 -4.74 -20.62
N VAL A 33 2.30 -5.86 -20.83
CA VAL A 33 3.26 -6.42 -19.87
C VAL A 33 4.66 -6.44 -20.47
N LEU A 34 5.67 -6.20 -19.65
CA LEU A 34 7.05 -6.35 -20.06
C LEU A 34 7.34 -7.86 -20.21
N ASP A 35 7.75 -8.27 -21.42
CA ASP A 35 8.11 -9.64 -21.76
C ASP A 35 9.53 -9.64 -22.35
N GLY A 36 10.50 -9.92 -21.50
CA GLY A 36 11.91 -9.72 -21.82
C GLY A 36 12.23 -8.23 -21.96
N THR A 37 12.55 -7.78 -23.16
CA THR A 37 12.92 -6.38 -23.46
C THR A 37 11.84 -5.55 -24.12
N CYS A 38 10.68 -6.15 -24.41
CA CYS A 38 9.58 -5.47 -25.10
C CYS A 38 8.24 -5.60 -24.37
N PHE A 39 7.38 -4.60 -24.59
CA PHE A 39 6.00 -4.66 -24.12
C PHE A 39 5.14 -5.45 -25.09
N LYS A 40 4.38 -6.41 -24.56
CA LYS A 40 3.39 -7.19 -25.30
C LYS A 40 2.03 -7.10 -24.65
N LYS A 41 0.98 -7.03 -25.45
CA LYS A 41 -0.39 -7.08 -24.95
C LYS A 41 -0.72 -8.54 -24.61
N LYS A 42 -1.05 -8.80 -23.33
CA LYS A 42 -1.42 -10.13 -22.85
C LYS A 42 -2.74 -10.06 -22.08
N THR A 43 -3.57 -11.10 -22.25
CA THR A 43 -4.77 -11.27 -21.42
C THR A 43 -4.37 -11.96 -20.14
N LEU A 44 -4.63 -11.30 -19.01
CA LEU A 44 -4.25 -11.75 -17.67
C LEU A 44 -5.50 -11.97 -16.84
N LYS A 45 -5.50 -13.02 -16.03
CA LYS A 45 -6.46 -13.25 -14.97
C LYS A 45 -5.79 -12.89 -13.63
N TYR A 46 -6.35 -11.93 -12.91
CA TYR A 46 -5.78 -11.45 -11.65
C TYR A 46 -6.88 -10.92 -10.73
N SER A 47 -6.58 -10.75 -9.43
CA SER A 47 -7.43 -10.06 -8.47
C SER A 47 -7.03 -8.57 -8.42
N PRO A 48 -7.93 -7.64 -8.78
CA PRO A 48 -7.67 -6.20 -8.65
C PRO A 48 -7.30 -5.79 -7.22
N ALA A 49 -7.98 -6.33 -6.22
CA ALA A 49 -7.72 -6.05 -4.82
C ALA A 49 -6.30 -6.47 -4.40
N LEU A 50 -5.84 -7.66 -4.81
CA LEU A 50 -4.49 -8.13 -4.52
C LEU A 50 -3.43 -7.24 -5.17
N LEU A 51 -3.63 -6.88 -6.44
CA LEU A 51 -2.75 -5.94 -7.13
C LEU A 51 -2.70 -4.59 -6.42
N LYS A 52 -3.85 -4.09 -5.96
CA LYS A 52 -3.95 -2.80 -5.28
C LYS A 52 -3.17 -2.78 -3.96
N ILE A 53 -3.33 -3.78 -3.10
CA ILE A 53 -2.60 -3.81 -1.81
C ILE A 53 -1.08 -3.98 -2.00
N PHE A 54 -0.64 -4.69 -3.04
CA PHE A 54 0.76 -4.76 -3.44
C PHE A 54 1.27 -3.38 -3.89
N ASP A 55 0.53 -2.72 -4.77
CA ASP A 55 0.88 -1.41 -5.32
C ASP A 55 1.00 -0.33 -4.24
N GLU A 56 0.15 -0.35 -3.22
CA GLU A 56 0.18 0.62 -2.11
C GLU A 56 1.52 0.60 -1.34
N ILE A 57 2.13 -0.56 -1.14
CA ILE A 57 3.45 -0.63 -0.49
C ILE A 57 4.56 -0.25 -1.48
N LEU A 58 4.48 -0.70 -2.73
CA LEU A 58 5.47 -0.37 -3.75
C LEU A 58 5.51 1.15 -4.01
N VAL A 59 4.36 1.80 -4.13
CA VAL A 59 4.27 3.25 -4.30
C VAL A 59 4.92 3.99 -3.13
N ASN A 60 4.74 3.55 -1.89
CA ASN A 60 5.39 4.16 -0.73
C ASN A 60 6.93 4.07 -0.82
N ALA A 61 7.48 2.96 -1.31
CA ALA A 61 8.92 2.82 -1.53
C ALA A 61 9.40 3.75 -2.68
N ILE A 62 8.64 3.86 -3.75
CA ILE A 62 8.91 4.76 -4.88
C ILE A 62 8.85 6.23 -4.44
N ASP A 63 7.86 6.60 -3.63
CA ASP A 63 7.73 7.94 -3.08
C ASP A 63 8.96 8.33 -2.24
N ARG A 64 9.52 7.39 -1.46
CA ARG A 64 10.76 7.63 -0.71
C ARG A 64 11.95 7.86 -1.63
N ASN A 65 12.08 7.10 -2.72
CA ASN A 65 13.12 7.35 -3.73
C ASN A 65 12.92 8.72 -4.40
N SER A 66 11.68 9.07 -4.76
CA SER A 66 11.37 10.35 -5.42
C SER A 66 11.69 11.55 -4.53
N LEU A 67 11.44 11.45 -3.23
CA LEU A 67 11.78 12.50 -2.26
C LEU A 67 13.27 12.58 -1.94
N HIS A 68 13.96 11.44 -1.95
CA HIS A 68 15.34 11.32 -1.52
C HIS A 68 16.22 10.52 -2.52
N PRO A 69 16.30 10.92 -3.80
CA PRO A 69 16.89 10.10 -4.87
C PRO A 69 18.40 9.81 -4.69
N LYS A 70 19.09 10.64 -3.89
CA LYS A 70 20.50 10.40 -3.56
C LYS A 70 20.71 9.50 -2.34
N ALA A 71 19.71 9.37 -1.49
CA ALA A 71 19.78 8.58 -0.25
C ALA A 71 19.08 7.23 -0.39
N VAL A 72 18.02 7.16 -1.21
CA VAL A 72 17.29 5.94 -1.52
C VAL A 72 17.51 5.62 -2.99
N THR A 73 18.41 4.68 -3.29
CA THR A 73 18.89 4.41 -4.65
C THR A 73 18.47 3.07 -5.21
N SER A 74 17.88 2.21 -4.38
CA SER A 74 17.36 0.91 -4.82
C SER A 74 16.06 0.55 -4.14
N ILE A 75 15.19 -0.14 -4.88
CA ILE A 75 13.97 -0.78 -4.40
C ILE A 75 14.05 -2.24 -4.82
N GLY A 76 13.93 -3.14 -3.85
CA GLY A 76 13.87 -4.58 -4.04
C GLY A 76 12.42 -5.08 -3.90
N VAL A 77 12.01 -6.02 -4.74
CA VAL A 77 10.74 -6.73 -4.63
C VAL A 77 11.01 -8.22 -4.67
N SER A 78 10.58 -8.95 -3.66
CA SER A 78 10.66 -10.41 -3.59
C SER A 78 9.26 -11.00 -3.41
N ILE A 79 8.94 -12.01 -4.19
CA ILE A 79 7.65 -12.70 -4.14
C ILE A 79 7.90 -14.18 -3.91
N ASP A 80 7.47 -14.69 -2.78
CA ASP A 80 7.46 -16.11 -2.46
C ASP A 80 6.05 -16.65 -2.65
N LYS A 81 5.87 -17.42 -3.72
CA LYS A 81 4.56 -18.01 -4.08
C LYS A 81 4.15 -19.16 -3.17
N GLU A 82 5.12 -19.89 -2.63
CA GLU A 82 4.85 -21.03 -1.75
C GLU A 82 4.43 -20.53 -0.37
N ALA A 83 5.13 -19.54 0.17
CA ALA A 83 4.77 -18.87 1.42
C ALA A 83 3.60 -17.89 1.26
N GLY A 84 3.20 -17.54 0.04
CA GLY A 84 2.20 -16.52 -0.23
C GLY A 84 2.59 -15.14 0.29
N SER A 85 3.89 -14.79 0.25
CA SER A 85 4.43 -13.56 0.80
C SER A 85 5.05 -12.65 -0.26
N VAL A 86 4.99 -11.36 0.02
CA VAL A 86 5.66 -10.31 -0.77
C VAL A 86 6.48 -9.44 0.17
N THR A 87 7.72 -9.22 -0.19
CA THR A 87 8.63 -8.30 0.50
C THR A 87 8.98 -7.15 -0.42
N ILE A 88 8.85 -5.93 0.06
CA ILE A 88 9.26 -4.71 -0.64
C ILE A 88 10.27 -3.99 0.26
N GLU A 89 11.46 -3.77 -0.27
CA GLU A 89 12.57 -3.15 0.45
C GLU A 89 13.05 -1.91 -0.29
N ASN A 90 13.44 -0.90 0.45
CA ASN A 90 14.18 0.23 -0.08
C ASN A 90 15.38 0.54 0.83
N ASN A 91 16.50 0.89 0.22
CA ASN A 91 17.73 1.15 0.94
C ASN A 91 17.82 2.58 1.48
N GLY A 92 18.91 2.81 2.23
CA GLY A 92 19.38 4.12 2.64
C GLY A 92 18.75 4.68 3.92
N PRO A 93 19.41 5.67 4.54
CA PRO A 93 19.04 6.18 5.86
C PRO A 93 17.70 6.94 5.89
N LEU A 94 17.21 7.37 4.74
CA LEU A 94 15.92 8.06 4.59
C LEU A 94 14.84 7.18 3.94
N GLY A 95 15.15 5.91 3.69
CA GLY A 95 14.22 4.93 3.12
C GLY A 95 13.16 4.47 4.12
N GLY A 96 13.52 4.39 5.38
CA GLY A 96 12.66 3.89 6.45
C GLY A 96 11.83 4.95 7.16
N ILE A 97 11.04 4.47 8.12
CA ILE A 97 10.26 5.27 9.06
C ILE A 97 11.05 5.30 10.38
N SER A 98 11.20 6.49 10.99
CA SER A 98 11.92 6.59 12.26
C SER A 98 11.17 5.85 13.38
N VAL A 99 11.88 4.97 14.09
CA VAL A 99 11.34 4.25 15.24
C VAL A 99 11.40 5.16 16.46
N LYS A 100 10.45 6.09 16.54
CA LYS A 100 10.26 7.05 17.63
C LYS A 100 8.80 7.12 18.01
N MET A 101 8.54 7.50 19.27
CA MET A 101 7.19 7.82 19.72
C MET A 101 6.70 9.08 19.00
N HIS A 102 5.49 9.05 18.50
CA HIS A 102 4.83 10.23 17.91
C HIS A 102 4.34 11.15 19.04
N GLU A 103 4.82 12.38 19.08
CA GLU A 103 4.62 13.30 20.23
C GLU A 103 3.14 13.59 20.53
N LYS A 104 2.30 13.67 19.51
CA LYS A 104 0.87 13.99 19.69
C LYS A 104 0.01 12.76 19.94
N GLU A 105 0.32 11.64 19.26
CA GLU A 105 -0.54 10.44 19.25
C GLU A 105 -0.13 9.43 20.34
N GLY A 106 1.09 9.54 20.89
CA GLY A 106 1.58 8.67 21.96
C GLY A 106 1.79 7.20 21.53
N VAL A 107 1.93 6.94 20.23
CA VAL A 107 2.21 5.63 19.64
C VAL A 107 3.50 5.68 18.82
N TRP A 108 4.07 4.52 18.49
CA TRP A 108 5.25 4.47 17.64
C TRP A 108 4.96 4.92 16.21
N ASN A 109 5.87 5.67 15.58
CA ASN A 109 5.68 6.11 14.18
C ASN A 109 5.38 4.95 13.21
N PRO A 110 6.06 3.79 13.23
CA PRO A 110 5.69 2.66 12.40
C PRO A 110 4.26 2.16 12.66
N GLU A 111 3.85 2.08 13.93
CA GLU A 111 2.49 1.71 14.31
C GLU A 111 1.46 2.70 13.75
N LEU A 112 1.73 4.00 13.90
CA LEU A 112 0.87 5.04 13.36
C LEU A 112 0.73 4.95 11.84
N VAL A 113 1.86 4.77 11.14
CA VAL A 113 1.90 4.76 9.67
C VAL A 113 1.26 3.51 9.08
N PHE A 114 1.40 2.35 9.72
CA PHE A 114 0.95 1.07 9.17
C PHE A 114 -0.31 0.51 9.85
N GLY A 115 -0.66 0.99 11.03
CA GLY A 115 -1.77 0.46 11.83
C GLY A 115 -2.97 1.39 11.96
N HIS A 116 -2.78 2.71 11.89
CA HIS A 116 -3.87 3.66 12.11
C HIS A 116 -4.41 4.23 10.80
N LEU A 117 -5.68 3.99 10.51
CA LEU A 117 -6.37 4.57 9.35
C LEU A 117 -6.43 6.10 9.46
N LEU A 118 -6.52 6.78 8.32
CA LEU A 118 -6.63 8.24 8.23
C LEU A 118 -5.41 8.99 8.78
N THR A 119 -4.23 8.40 8.70
CA THR A 119 -2.96 9.05 9.05
C THR A 119 -2.11 9.27 7.81
N SER A 120 -1.74 10.50 7.52
CA SER A 120 -0.90 10.88 6.38
C SER A 120 -0.12 12.15 6.70
N THR A 121 1.05 12.28 6.12
CA THR A 121 1.80 13.55 6.06
C THR A 121 1.38 14.43 4.91
N ASN A 122 0.44 13.97 4.06
CA ASN A 122 0.13 14.54 2.77
C ASN A 122 -1.30 15.10 2.66
N TYR A 123 -1.86 15.62 3.74
CA TYR A 123 -3.21 16.24 3.72
C TYR A 123 -3.25 17.70 3.27
N ASP A 124 -2.09 18.36 3.15
CA ASP A 124 -2.02 19.74 2.65
C ASP A 124 -1.99 19.75 1.12
N ASP A 125 -3.12 20.01 0.48
CA ASP A 125 -3.28 20.06 -0.97
C ASP A 125 -2.79 21.37 -1.61
N THR A 126 -2.31 22.32 -0.82
CA THR A 126 -1.76 23.60 -1.34
C THR A 126 -0.34 23.43 -1.89
N GLN A 127 0.36 22.38 -1.52
CA GLN A 127 1.72 22.09 -1.96
C GLN A 127 1.73 21.19 -3.21
N LYS A 128 2.54 21.55 -4.21
CA LYS A 128 2.80 20.67 -5.36
C LYS A 128 3.56 19.44 -4.88
N ARG A 129 3.03 18.25 -5.18
CA ARG A 129 3.61 16.96 -4.76
C ARG A 129 3.96 16.11 -5.96
N LEU A 130 5.05 15.36 -5.81
CA LEU A 130 5.52 14.33 -6.75
C LEU A 130 5.28 12.90 -6.22
N VAL A 131 4.50 12.76 -5.15
CA VAL A 131 4.30 11.50 -4.44
C VAL A 131 2.87 10.99 -4.61
N GLY A 132 2.72 9.65 -4.69
CA GLY A 132 1.44 8.98 -4.94
C GLY A 132 0.57 8.83 -3.69
N GLY A 133 1.17 8.75 -2.49
CA GLY A 133 0.43 8.58 -1.23
C GLY A 133 -0.36 9.82 -0.84
N ARG A 134 -1.70 9.75 -0.89
CA ARG A 134 -2.58 10.90 -0.65
C ARG A 134 -3.56 10.74 0.50
N ASN A 135 -4.21 9.60 0.60
CA ASN A 135 -5.41 9.42 1.41
C ASN A 135 -5.16 8.81 2.78
N GLY A 136 -3.92 8.42 3.11
CA GLY A 136 -3.59 7.80 4.39
C GLY A 136 -4.18 6.41 4.62
N TYR A 137 -4.61 5.71 3.57
CA TYR A 137 -5.17 4.36 3.65
C TYR A 137 -4.20 3.26 3.18
N GLY A 138 -3.38 3.51 2.18
CA GLY A 138 -2.70 2.50 1.38
C GLY A 138 -2.04 1.37 2.16
N ALA A 139 -0.97 1.67 2.88
CA ALA A 139 -0.24 0.66 3.65
C ALA A 139 -1.10 0.00 4.76
N LYS A 140 -2.09 0.72 5.30
CA LYS A 140 -3.02 0.18 6.31
C LYS A 140 -3.97 -0.85 5.70
N LEU A 141 -4.42 -0.63 4.46
CA LEU A 141 -5.23 -1.61 3.75
C LEU A 141 -4.42 -2.88 3.51
N THR A 142 -3.15 -2.76 3.12
CA THR A 142 -2.27 -3.93 2.98
C THR A 142 -2.15 -4.69 4.29
N ASN A 143 -1.95 -3.98 5.41
CA ASN A 143 -1.91 -4.60 6.74
C ASN A 143 -3.23 -5.30 7.08
N ILE A 144 -4.38 -4.64 6.91
CA ILE A 144 -5.72 -5.19 7.24
C ILE A 144 -6.02 -6.47 6.43
N TYR A 145 -5.60 -6.54 5.17
CA TYR A 145 -5.81 -7.70 4.30
C TYR A 145 -4.71 -8.76 4.37
N SER A 146 -3.67 -8.54 5.17
CA SER A 146 -2.59 -9.51 5.38
C SER A 146 -2.85 -10.37 6.61
N SER A 147 -2.52 -11.66 6.54
CA SER A 147 -2.49 -12.55 7.71
C SER A 147 -1.29 -12.26 8.63
N SER A 148 -0.22 -11.71 8.06
CA SER A 148 0.96 -11.23 8.77
C SER A 148 1.50 -9.99 8.04
N PHE A 149 1.87 -8.97 8.79
CA PHE A 149 2.46 -7.74 8.26
C PHE A 149 3.62 -7.32 9.18
N ALA A 150 4.83 -7.22 8.65
CA ALA A 150 6.06 -6.93 9.38
C ALA A 150 6.82 -5.76 8.73
#